data_0dbc292754336e8d0679a1cb309103f9
#
_entry.id   0dbc292754336e8d0679a1cb309103f9
#
_cell.length_a   1.000
_cell.length_b   1.000
_cell.length_c   1.000
_cell.angle_alpha   90.00
_cell.angle_beta   90.00
_cell.angle_gamma   90.00
#
_symmetry.space_group_name_H-M   'P 1'
#
loop_
_entity.id
_entity.type
_entity.pdbx_description
1 polymer ?
#
loop_
_entity_poly.entity_id
_entity_poly.type
_entity_poly.pdbx_seq_one_letter_code
_entity_poly.pdbx_strand_id
1 'polypeptide(L)'
;MSVASLLTQIKNDSDIWLSPIHGINHWNRVMDNALMVGETNGADLKVIEYFAYLHDCCRFNDGHDSEHGPRAAAYAKNHRRIFELSDQQFKVLTAAVSGHTHAYPSGKAGHNPTLAACWDGDRLDLPRVEIIPDPNLLFSDWGKYAAIKHLNTNTKLGEL
;
A
#
# COMPACT_ATOMS: atom_id res chain seq x y z
N MET A 1 5.31 19.58 8.46
CA MET A 1 4.20 18.67 8.88
C MET A 1 4.66 17.24 8.59
N SER A 2 4.13 16.23 9.24
CA SER A 2 4.65 14.87 9.20
C SER A 2 3.55 13.88 8.78
N VAL A 3 3.89 12.60 8.64
CA VAL A 3 2.92 11.51 8.46
C VAL A 3 1.83 11.55 9.56
N ALA A 4 2.19 11.93 10.79
CA ALA A 4 1.22 12.13 11.87
C ALA A 4 0.17 13.22 11.54
N SER A 5 0.57 14.30 10.84
CA SER A 5 -0.37 15.34 10.41
C SER A 5 -1.35 14.81 9.35
N LEU A 6 -0.89 13.97 8.43
CA LEU A 6 -1.76 13.28 7.47
C LEU A 6 -2.78 12.40 8.19
N LEU A 7 -2.33 11.57 9.12
CA LEU A 7 -3.21 10.68 9.88
C LEU A 7 -4.26 11.46 10.68
N THR A 8 -3.88 12.58 11.30
CA THR A 8 -4.81 13.48 11.99
C THR A 8 -5.86 14.03 11.03
N GLN A 9 -5.45 14.48 9.85
CA GLN A 9 -6.37 14.99 8.83
C GLN A 9 -7.35 13.92 8.36
N ILE A 10 -6.86 12.70 8.06
CA ILE A 10 -7.71 11.58 7.63
C ILE A 10 -8.76 11.26 8.71
N LYS A 11 -8.36 11.20 9.99
CA LYS A 11 -9.28 10.93 11.10
C LYS A 11 -10.35 11.98 11.29
N ASN A 12 -10.09 13.23 10.91
CA ASN A 12 -11.07 14.30 10.94
C ASN A 12 -12.05 14.23 9.76
N ASP A 13 -11.63 13.67 8.62
CA ASP A 13 -12.38 13.70 7.37
C ASP A 13 -13.21 12.42 7.14
N SER A 14 -12.85 11.29 7.76
CA SER A 14 -13.47 9.99 7.51
C SER A 14 -13.28 9.04 8.69
N ASP A 15 -14.24 8.14 8.87
CA ASP A 15 -14.18 7.06 9.87
C ASP A 15 -13.59 5.75 9.32
N ILE A 16 -13.14 5.71 8.06
CA ILE A 16 -12.59 4.49 7.44
C ILE A 16 -11.36 3.94 8.20
N TRP A 17 -10.63 4.79 8.91
CA TRP A 17 -9.51 4.36 9.74
C TRP A 17 -9.91 3.40 10.87
N LEU A 18 -11.22 3.35 11.24
CA LEU A 18 -11.79 2.40 12.20
C LEU A 18 -12.17 1.06 11.58
N SER A 19 -12.15 0.93 10.25
CA SER A 19 -12.50 -0.32 9.58
C SER A 19 -11.61 -1.48 10.07
N PRO A 20 -12.19 -2.64 10.37
CA PRO A 20 -11.43 -3.83 10.75
C PRO A 20 -10.63 -4.42 9.58
N ILE A 21 -11.03 -4.11 8.33
CA ILE A 21 -10.43 -4.68 7.10
C ILE A 21 -9.50 -3.69 6.41
N HIS A 22 -9.94 -2.42 6.21
CA HIS A 22 -9.23 -1.41 5.44
C HIS A 22 -8.78 -0.20 6.28
N GLY A 23 -8.81 -0.32 7.62
CA GLY A 23 -8.45 0.75 8.53
C GLY A 23 -7.00 0.72 9.01
N ILE A 24 -6.73 1.40 10.12
CA ILE A 24 -5.38 1.70 10.63
C ILE A 24 -4.52 0.45 10.87
N ASN A 25 -5.11 -0.67 11.26
CA ASN A 25 -4.37 -1.91 11.49
C ASN A 25 -3.81 -2.47 10.18
N HIS A 26 -4.61 -2.42 9.10
CA HIS A 26 -4.17 -2.75 7.75
C HIS A 26 -3.08 -1.77 7.28
N TRP A 27 -3.28 -0.47 7.42
CA TRP A 27 -2.31 0.54 7.00
C TRP A 27 -0.95 0.37 7.67
N ASN A 28 -0.92 0.04 8.96
CA ASN A 28 0.33 -0.24 9.69
C ASN A 28 1.05 -1.48 9.13
N ARG A 29 0.34 -2.57 8.84
CA ARG A 29 0.95 -3.77 8.24
C ARG A 29 1.42 -3.52 6.80
N VAL A 30 0.69 -2.73 6.03
CA VAL A 30 1.12 -2.28 4.69
C VAL A 30 2.43 -1.49 4.80
N MET A 31 2.53 -0.58 5.77
CA MET A 31 3.76 0.16 6.02
C MET A 31 4.93 -0.77 6.33
N ASP A 32 4.76 -1.69 7.28
CA ASP A 32 5.82 -2.62 7.68
C ASP A 32 6.28 -3.48 6.49
N ASN A 33 5.35 -4.06 5.74
CA ASN A 33 5.65 -4.85 4.55
C ASN A 33 6.37 -4.02 3.47
N ALA A 34 5.86 -2.84 3.17
CA ALA A 34 6.41 -1.98 2.12
C ALA A 34 7.80 -1.45 2.48
N LEU A 35 8.05 -1.12 3.76
CA LEU A 35 9.39 -0.73 4.22
C LEU A 35 10.39 -1.87 4.08
N MET A 36 10.01 -3.11 4.45
CA MET A 36 10.86 -4.29 4.26
C MET A 36 11.22 -4.50 2.78
N VAL A 37 10.27 -4.36 1.87
CA VAL A 37 10.56 -4.40 0.43
C VAL A 37 11.48 -3.24 0.04
N GLY A 38 11.16 -2.03 0.48
CA GLY A 38 11.86 -0.80 0.13
C GLY A 38 13.33 -0.80 0.52
N GLU A 39 13.66 -1.36 1.69
CA GLU A 39 15.03 -1.52 2.16
C GLU A 39 15.86 -2.44 1.27
N THR A 40 15.23 -3.42 0.60
CA THR A 40 15.91 -4.37 -0.28
C THR A 40 16.08 -3.88 -1.71
N ASN A 41 15.25 -2.95 -2.19
CA ASN A 41 15.23 -2.52 -3.58
C ASN A 41 15.61 -1.05 -3.82
N GLY A 42 15.92 -0.30 -2.75
CA GLY A 42 16.31 1.12 -2.84
C GLY A 42 15.15 2.07 -3.08
N ALA A 43 13.95 1.73 -2.62
CA ALA A 43 12.77 2.61 -2.69
C ALA A 43 12.92 3.85 -1.82
N ASP A 44 12.12 4.87 -2.10
CA ASP A 44 11.98 6.05 -1.26
C ASP A 44 11.08 5.75 -0.06
N LEU A 45 11.70 5.50 1.11
CA LEU A 45 11.01 5.10 2.32
C LEU A 45 10.03 6.17 2.81
N LYS A 46 10.32 7.45 2.58
CA LYS A 46 9.43 8.54 2.96
C LYS A 46 8.12 8.53 2.15
N VAL A 47 8.18 8.19 0.87
CA VAL A 47 7.00 8.01 0.02
C VAL A 47 6.18 6.81 0.50
N ILE A 48 6.84 5.72 0.88
CA ILE A 48 6.18 4.51 1.41
C ILE A 48 5.38 4.83 2.68
N GLU A 49 5.94 5.59 3.61
CA GLU A 49 5.25 5.98 4.85
C GLU A 49 3.94 6.74 4.56
N TYR A 50 3.96 7.69 3.62
CA TYR A 50 2.74 8.40 3.21
C TYR A 50 1.76 7.51 2.46
N PHE A 51 2.25 6.63 1.59
CA PHE A 51 1.42 5.68 0.85
C PHE A 51 0.59 4.80 1.79
N ALA A 52 1.22 4.25 2.81
CA ALA A 52 0.58 3.32 3.73
C ALA A 52 -0.71 3.88 4.36
N TYR A 53 -0.70 5.14 4.78
CA TYR A 53 -1.86 5.78 5.38
C TYR A 53 -2.83 6.41 4.38
N LEU A 54 -2.40 6.62 3.15
CA LEU A 54 -3.17 7.33 2.14
C LEU A 54 -3.98 6.42 1.23
N HIS A 55 -3.43 5.23 0.85
CA HIS A 55 -3.94 4.42 -0.26
C HIS A 55 -5.43 4.07 -0.13
N ASP A 56 -5.88 3.72 1.06
CA ASP A 56 -7.25 3.30 1.37
C ASP A 56 -8.10 4.37 2.11
N CYS A 57 -7.54 5.56 2.41
CA CYS A 57 -8.21 6.57 3.25
C CYS A 57 -9.52 7.12 2.66
N CYS A 58 -9.73 6.96 1.36
CA CYS A 58 -10.93 7.42 0.64
C CYS A 58 -11.87 6.29 0.21
N ARG A 59 -11.79 5.11 0.85
CA ARG A 59 -12.79 4.07 0.65
C ARG A 59 -14.13 4.47 1.24
N PHE A 60 -15.20 4.11 0.55
CA PHE A 60 -16.57 4.31 1.03
C PHE A 60 -17.08 3.13 1.87
N ASN A 61 -16.49 1.94 1.68
CA ASN A 61 -16.90 0.71 2.35
C ASN A 61 -15.78 -0.33 2.31
N ASP A 62 -15.97 -1.45 2.99
CA ASP A 62 -15.05 -2.60 3.00
C ASP A 62 -15.25 -3.57 1.81
N GLY A 63 -16.22 -3.33 0.95
CA GLY A 63 -16.50 -4.13 -0.24
C GLY A 63 -15.80 -3.63 -1.50
N HIS A 64 -16.42 -3.89 -2.65
CA HIS A 64 -15.87 -3.45 -3.94
C HIS A 64 -15.98 -1.92 -4.10
N ASP A 65 -14.84 -1.28 -4.29
CA ASP A 65 -14.72 0.16 -4.49
C ASP A 65 -13.50 0.46 -5.39
N SER A 66 -13.66 0.30 -6.70
CA SER A 66 -12.57 0.40 -7.69
C SER A 66 -11.92 1.79 -7.75
N GLU A 67 -12.63 2.82 -7.35
CA GLU A 67 -12.22 4.22 -7.51
C GLU A 67 -11.58 4.83 -6.25
N HIS A 68 -11.41 4.05 -5.16
CA HIS A 68 -10.84 4.59 -3.92
C HIS A 68 -9.41 5.10 -4.11
N GLY A 69 -8.57 4.44 -4.91
CA GLY A 69 -7.21 4.87 -5.20
C GLY A 69 -7.15 6.22 -5.93
N PRO A 70 -7.82 6.41 -7.07
CA PRO A 70 -7.96 7.71 -7.72
C PRO A 70 -8.51 8.81 -6.80
N ARG A 71 -9.51 8.51 -5.93
CA ARG A 71 -10.03 9.47 -4.95
C ARG A 71 -9.00 9.85 -3.91
N ALA A 72 -8.24 8.88 -3.40
CA ALA A 72 -7.16 9.15 -2.44
C ALA A 72 -6.02 9.98 -3.06
N ALA A 73 -5.70 9.76 -4.33
CA ALA A 73 -4.74 10.59 -5.05
C ALA A 73 -5.25 12.04 -5.23
N ALA A 74 -6.56 12.23 -5.49
CA ALA A 74 -7.18 13.56 -5.55
C ALA A 74 -7.19 14.23 -4.16
N TYR A 75 -7.51 13.47 -3.10
CA TYR A 75 -7.43 13.92 -1.72
C TYR A 75 -6.02 14.42 -1.37
N ALA A 76 -4.97 13.67 -1.73
CA ALA A 76 -3.59 14.09 -1.52
C ALA A 76 -3.26 15.42 -2.21
N LYS A 77 -3.73 15.62 -3.45
CA LYS A 77 -3.52 16.88 -4.19
C LYS A 77 -4.19 18.06 -3.50
N ASN A 78 -5.40 17.89 -2.99
CA ASN A 78 -6.13 18.93 -2.25
C ASN A 78 -5.44 19.29 -0.92
N HIS A 79 -4.72 18.34 -0.34
CA HIS A 79 -3.99 18.49 0.91
C HIS A 79 -2.46 18.56 0.71
N ARG A 80 -1.97 18.98 -0.47
CA ARG A 80 -0.53 18.97 -0.85
C ARG A 80 0.40 19.51 0.24
N ARG A 81 -0.06 20.49 1.02
CA ARG A 81 0.75 21.15 2.05
C ARG A 81 1.06 20.25 3.26
N ILE A 82 0.33 19.16 3.46
CA ILE A 82 0.56 18.21 4.56
C ILE A 82 1.82 17.38 4.29
N PHE A 83 2.13 17.14 3.01
CA PHE A 83 3.19 16.25 2.58
C PHE A 83 4.54 16.97 2.53
N GLU A 84 5.49 16.52 3.34
CA GLU A 84 6.90 16.99 3.31
C GLU A 84 7.69 16.25 2.22
N LEU A 85 7.19 16.29 1.01
CA LEU A 85 7.74 15.63 -0.17
C LEU A 85 8.11 16.66 -1.23
N SER A 86 9.22 16.43 -1.94
CA SER A 86 9.49 17.13 -3.18
C SER A 86 8.39 16.88 -4.22
N ASP A 87 8.34 17.68 -5.27
CA ASP A 87 7.34 17.48 -6.33
C ASP A 87 7.52 16.13 -7.04
N GLN A 88 8.76 15.67 -7.18
CA GLN A 88 9.04 14.35 -7.75
C GLN A 88 8.55 13.21 -6.85
N GLN A 89 8.84 13.26 -5.54
CA GLN A 89 8.33 12.29 -4.56
C GLN A 89 6.80 12.29 -4.53
N PHE A 90 6.19 13.46 -4.56
CA PHE A 90 4.74 13.59 -4.56
C PHE A 90 4.08 13.03 -5.83
N LYS A 91 4.72 13.16 -6.99
CA LYS A 91 4.28 12.49 -8.23
C LYS A 91 4.32 10.97 -8.09
N VAL A 92 5.38 10.43 -7.49
CA VAL A 92 5.50 8.98 -7.24
C VAL A 92 4.42 8.53 -6.26
N LEU A 93 4.19 9.26 -5.16
CA LEU A 93 3.14 8.97 -4.18
C LEU A 93 1.76 8.92 -4.84
N THR A 94 1.38 9.94 -5.59
CA THR A 94 0.06 9.99 -6.23
C THR A 94 -0.12 8.90 -7.29
N ALA A 95 0.93 8.52 -8.00
CA ALA A 95 0.93 7.39 -8.93
C ALA A 95 0.77 6.05 -8.18
N ALA A 96 1.51 5.85 -7.08
CA ALA A 96 1.40 4.66 -6.24
C ALA A 96 -0.03 4.48 -5.72
N VAL A 97 -0.60 5.52 -5.13
CA VAL A 97 -1.96 5.51 -4.55
C VAL A 97 -3.02 5.28 -5.62
N SER A 98 -2.95 5.99 -6.75
CA SER A 98 -3.94 5.87 -7.82
C SER A 98 -3.94 4.48 -8.48
N GLY A 99 -2.76 3.83 -8.56
CA GLY A 99 -2.58 2.60 -9.32
C GLY A 99 -2.64 1.31 -8.49
N HIS A 100 -2.68 1.37 -7.15
CA HIS A 100 -2.44 0.18 -6.32
C HIS A 100 -3.39 -0.98 -6.56
N THR A 101 -4.66 -0.70 -6.89
CA THR A 101 -5.69 -1.71 -7.17
C THR A 101 -5.52 -2.41 -8.53
N HIS A 102 -5.00 -1.70 -9.54
CA HIS A 102 -5.04 -2.16 -10.94
C HIS A 102 -3.65 -2.42 -11.54
N ALA A 103 -2.57 -2.17 -10.81
CA ALA A 103 -1.22 -2.34 -11.31
C ALA A 103 -0.86 -3.83 -11.50
N TYR A 104 -0.17 -4.13 -12.60
CA TYR A 104 0.36 -5.46 -12.90
C TYR A 104 1.88 -5.43 -13.09
N PRO A 105 2.62 -6.50 -12.68
CA PRO A 105 4.07 -6.54 -12.78
C PRO A 105 4.63 -6.38 -14.20
N SER A 106 3.89 -6.76 -15.23
CA SER A 106 4.29 -6.59 -16.63
C SER A 106 4.28 -5.14 -17.13
N GLY A 107 3.75 -4.21 -16.33
CA GLY A 107 3.71 -2.79 -16.69
C GLY A 107 5.03 -2.07 -16.39
N LYS A 108 5.33 -1.00 -17.18
CA LYS A 108 6.54 -0.16 -16.98
C LYS A 108 6.64 0.44 -15.57
N ALA A 109 5.51 0.65 -14.91
CA ALA A 109 5.46 1.18 -13.54
C ALA A 109 6.12 0.24 -12.51
N GLY A 110 6.11 -1.06 -12.73
CA GLY A 110 6.78 -2.05 -11.87
C GLY A 110 8.31 -1.93 -11.82
N HIS A 111 8.91 -1.18 -12.75
CA HIS A 111 10.35 -0.89 -12.74
C HIS A 111 10.74 0.24 -11.78
N ASN A 112 9.78 0.97 -11.22
CA ASN A 112 10.05 1.95 -10.18
C ASN A 112 10.06 1.25 -8.81
N PRO A 113 11.19 1.24 -8.08
CA PRO A 113 11.31 0.48 -6.82
C PRO A 113 10.33 0.95 -5.75
N THR A 114 10.01 2.24 -5.71
CA THR A 114 9.06 2.80 -4.74
C THR A 114 7.62 2.36 -5.03
N LEU A 115 7.20 2.37 -6.31
CA LEU A 115 5.89 1.84 -6.70
C LEU A 115 5.79 0.34 -6.40
N ALA A 116 6.82 -0.42 -6.75
CA ALA A 116 6.89 -1.86 -6.46
C ALA A 116 6.74 -2.13 -4.95
N ALA A 117 7.48 -1.41 -4.10
CA ALA A 117 7.41 -1.57 -2.65
C ALA A 117 6.02 -1.23 -2.08
N CYS A 118 5.41 -0.13 -2.53
CA CYS A 118 4.06 0.26 -2.12
C CYS A 118 3.02 -0.82 -2.46
N TRP A 119 3.02 -1.29 -3.70
CA TRP A 119 2.04 -2.27 -4.17
C TRP A 119 2.26 -3.67 -3.59
N ASP A 120 3.50 -4.09 -3.42
CA ASP A 120 3.82 -5.35 -2.75
C ASP A 120 3.43 -5.31 -1.28
N GLY A 121 3.66 -4.19 -0.58
CA GLY A 121 3.29 -4.01 0.81
C GLY A 121 1.80 -4.23 1.06
N ASP A 122 0.96 -3.69 0.21
CA ASP A 122 -0.49 -3.88 0.27
C ASP A 122 -0.89 -5.33 -0.05
N ARG A 123 -0.35 -5.90 -1.13
CA ARG A 123 -0.67 -7.28 -1.55
C ARG A 123 -0.20 -8.35 -0.57
N LEU A 124 0.89 -8.12 0.13
CA LEU A 124 1.37 -9.02 1.18
C LEU A 124 0.46 -9.05 2.42
N ASP A 125 -0.44 -8.09 2.58
CA ASP A 125 -1.45 -8.09 3.65
C ASP A 125 -2.81 -8.73 3.24
N LEU A 126 -2.93 -9.30 2.05
CA LEU A 126 -4.13 -10.03 1.60
C LEU A 126 -4.58 -11.18 2.53
N PRO A 127 -3.69 -11.84 3.32
CA PRO A 127 -4.14 -12.84 4.30
C PRO A 127 -5.15 -12.32 5.33
N ARG A 128 -5.25 -10.99 5.55
CA ARG A 128 -6.29 -10.39 6.41
C ARG A 128 -7.72 -10.68 5.92
N VAL A 129 -7.88 -10.97 4.64
CA VAL A 129 -9.15 -11.31 3.99
C VAL A 129 -9.14 -12.73 3.42
N GLU A 130 -8.32 -13.61 4.02
CA GLU A 130 -8.20 -15.03 3.68
C GLU A 130 -7.73 -15.30 2.24
N ILE A 131 -7.03 -14.34 1.62
CA ILE A 131 -6.43 -14.48 0.29
C ILE A 131 -4.93 -14.68 0.45
N ILE A 132 -4.41 -15.76 -0.14
CA ILE A 132 -2.96 -16.01 -0.19
C ILE A 132 -2.36 -15.15 -1.32
N PRO A 133 -1.32 -14.34 -1.05
CA PRO A 133 -0.67 -13.55 -2.08
C PRO A 133 -0.08 -14.43 -3.20
N ASP A 134 -0.45 -14.16 -4.45
CA ASP A 134 0.13 -14.85 -5.61
C ASP A 134 1.50 -14.22 -5.95
N PRO A 135 2.62 -14.99 -5.91
CA PRO A 135 3.94 -14.48 -6.25
C PRO A 135 4.04 -13.85 -7.64
N ASN A 136 3.21 -14.30 -8.59
CA ASN A 136 3.19 -13.75 -9.95
C ASN A 136 2.60 -12.34 -10.02
N LEU A 137 1.88 -11.91 -8.98
CA LEU A 137 1.29 -10.59 -8.87
C LEU A 137 2.16 -9.61 -8.05
N LEU A 138 3.29 -10.05 -7.50
CA LEU A 138 4.25 -9.20 -6.79
C LEU A 138 5.30 -8.65 -7.77
N PHE A 139 5.80 -7.45 -7.48
CA PHE A 139 6.70 -6.68 -8.34
C PHE A 139 8.17 -6.92 -8.01
N SER A 140 8.51 -6.97 -6.71
CA SER A 140 9.88 -7.11 -6.21
C SER A 140 10.26 -8.57 -5.98
N ASP A 141 11.55 -8.87 -6.03
CA ASP A 141 12.06 -10.23 -5.72
C ASP A 141 11.79 -10.59 -4.26
N TRP A 142 11.90 -9.62 -3.34
CA TRP A 142 11.60 -9.86 -1.93
C TRP A 142 10.10 -10.11 -1.71
N GLY A 143 9.21 -9.35 -2.36
CA GLY A 143 7.76 -9.56 -2.30
C GLY A 143 7.38 -10.96 -2.80
N LYS A 144 7.92 -11.40 -3.93
CA LYS A 144 7.72 -12.75 -4.46
C LYS A 144 8.19 -13.82 -3.50
N TYR A 145 9.37 -13.64 -2.91
CA TYR A 145 9.91 -14.56 -1.90
C TYR A 145 9.01 -14.65 -0.67
N ALA A 146 8.54 -13.52 -0.15
CA ALA A 146 7.64 -13.48 0.99
C ALA A 146 6.29 -14.18 0.71
N ALA A 147 5.71 -13.98 -0.49
CA ALA A 147 4.51 -14.67 -0.91
C ALA A 147 4.71 -16.20 -1.00
N ILE A 148 5.82 -16.67 -1.58
CA ILE A 148 6.17 -18.10 -1.65
C ILE A 148 6.33 -18.70 -0.23
N LYS A 149 6.94 -17.96 0.69
CA LYS A 149 7.09 -18.41 2.07
C LYS A 149 5.73 -18.56 2.77
N HIS A 150 4.79 -17.67 2.50
CA HIS A 150 3.41 -17.75 2.98
C HIS A 150 2.68 -19.00 2.46
N LEU A 151 2.81 -19.30 1.17
CA LEU A 151 2.28 -20.51 0.55
C LEU A 151 2.79 -21.78 1.25
N ASN A 152 4.12 -21.89 1.46
CA ASN A 152 4.75 -23.05 2.07
C ASN A 152 4.35 -23.26 3.55
N THR A 153 4.03 -22.19 4.27
CA THR A 153 3.60 -22.27 5.67
C THR A 153 2.16 -22.78 5.77
N ASN A 154 1.28 -22.31 4.87
CA ASN A 154 -0.12 -22.73 4.85
C ASN A 154 -0.32 -24.17 4.34
N THR A 155 0.53 -24.66 3.42
CA THR A 155 0.49 -26.05 2.95
C THR A 155 0.83 -27.05 4.07
N LYS A 156 1.77 -26.70 4.96
CA LYS A 156 2.13 -27.54 6.12
C LYS A 156 1.07 -27.62 7.21
N LEU A 157 0.18 -26.62 7.30
CA LEU A 157 -0.93 -26.63 8.27
C LEU A 157 -2.16 -27.41 7.77
N GLY A 158 -2.26 -27.65 6.47
CA GLY A 158 -3.34 -28.44 5.86
C GLY A 158 -3.08 -29.96 5.81
N GLU A 159 -1.88 -30.40 6.20
CA GLU A 159 -1.48 -31.83 6.23
C GLU A 159 -1.51 -32.44 7.65
N LEU A 160 -2.01 -31.72 8.67
CA LEU A 160 -2.24 -32.19 10.05
C LEU A 160 -3.72 -32.34 10.33
#